data_735bf436118a528646bdc5d240e953a1
#
_entry.id   735bf436118a528646bdc5d240e953a1
#
_cell.length_a   1.000
_cell.length_b   1.000
_cell.length_c   1.000
_cell.angle_alpha   90.00
_cell.angle_beta   90.00
_cell.angle_gamma   90.00
#
_symmetry.space_group_name_H-M   'P 1'
#
loop_
_entity.id
_entity.type
_entity.pdbx_description
1 polymer ?
#
loop_
_entity_poly.entity_id
_entity_poly.type
_entity_poly.pdbx_seq_one_letter_code
_entity_poly.pdbx_strand_id
1 'polypeptide(L)'
;MGLLDKIKSAFSTGSGDGQAPVSATFATRDDVVYAPVSGVLVSLKEVNDEVLSAGLLGDGYGIVPVGNGVLYSPVNGRIGATTVTNHAIGISTADGVEVLIHIGIGTVDMDGKGFTRYVEANDEVKAGQPLISFDRDAIAAAGHEDVVACVVSNPDAFQKIEHVGDS
;
A
#
# COMPACT_ATOMS: atom_id res chain seq x y z
N MET A 1 -14.57 -17.58 26.11
CA MET A 1 -14.99 -16.39 25.35
C MET A 1 -16.18 -16.70 24.49
N GLY A 2 -17.24 -15.97 24.67
CA GLY A 2 -18.45 -16.17 23.91
C GLY A 2 -18.37 -15.58 22.51
N LEU A 3 -19.29 -16.01 21.65
CA LEU A 3 -19.44 -15.49 20.29
C LEU A 3 -19.61 -13.95 20.29
N LEU A 4 -20.27 -13.41 21.30
CA LEU A 4 -20.50 -11.97 21.44
C LEU A 4 -19.20 -11.19 21.62
N ASP A 5 -18.23 -11.74 22.35
CA ASP A 5 -16.92 -11.11 22.52
C ASP A 5 -16.09 -11.12 21.23
N LYS A 6 -16.22 -12.18 20.43
CA LYS A 6 -15.61 -12.25 19.10
C LYS A 6 -16.20 -11.22 18.15
N ILE A 7 -17.53 -11.02 18.20
CA ILE A 7 -18.21 -10.01 17.38
C ILE A 7 -17.83 -8.60 17.82
N LYS A 8 -17.75 -8.32 19.11
CA LYS A 8 -17.29 -7.02 19.61
C LYS A 8 -15.86 -6.73 19.21
N SER A 9 -14.99 -7.73 19.27
CA SER A 9 -13.60 -7.60 18.82
C SER A 9 -13.50 -7.30 17.33
N ALA A 10 -14.36 -7.92 16.50
CA ALA A 10 -14.41 -7.70 15.07
C ALA A 10 -14.93 -6.31 14.69
N PHE A 11 -15.73 -5.68 15.54
CA PHE A 11 -16.31 -4.35 15.31
C PHE A 11 -15.66 -3.25 16.13
N SER A 12 -14.72 -3.54 17.00
CA SER A 12 -13.98 -2.51 17.71
C SER A 12 -13.07 -1.78 16.74
N THR A 13 -13.54 -0.62 16.32
CA THR A 13 -12.80 0.23 15.41
C THR A 13 -11.76 1.02 16.19
N GLY A 14 -10.52 0.74 15.99
CA GLY A 14 -9.52 1.77 16.14
C GLY A 14 -8.64 1.74 17.35
N SER A 15 -8.54 0.71 18.07
CA SER A 15 -7.45 0.62 19.03
C SER A 15 -6.56 -0.58 18.73
N GLY A 16 -6.02 -0.60 17.54
CA GLY A 16 -4.78 -1.32 17.26
C GLY A 16 -4.60 -2.74 17.79
N ASP A 17 -5.65 -3.46 18.07
CA ASP A 17 -5.51 -4.85 18.47
C ASP A 17 -5.27 -5.78 17.27
N GLY A 18 -4.82 -5.20 16.17
CA GLY A 18 -4.12 -5.92 15.12
C GLY A 18 -4.95 -6.82 14.24
N GLN A 19 -6.28 -6.70 14.29
CA GLN A 19 -7.11 -7.52 13.42
C GLN A 19 -7.15 -6.94 12.01
N ALA A 20 -6.52 -7.66 11.05
CA ALA A 20 -6.47 -7.25 9.67
C ALA A 20 -7.87 -7.29 9.03
N PRO A 21 -8.15 -6.38 8.09
CA PRO A 21 -9.31 -6.47 7.22
C PRO A 21 -9.36 -7.79 6.44
N VAL A 22 -10.51 -8.10 5.87
CA VAL A 22 -10.66 -9.28 5.02
C VAL A 22 -9.83 -9.11 3.75
N SER A 23 -9.13 -10.17 3.34
CA SER A 23 -8.36 -10.17 2.10
C SER A 23 -9.26 -10.04 0.87
N ALA A 24 -8.81 -9.29 -0.11
CA ALA A 24 -9.41 -9.29 -1.43
C ALA A 24 -9.04 -10.58 -2.16
N THR A 25 -10.02 -11.17 -2.86
CA THR A 25 -9.81 -12.41 -3.61
C THR A 25 -10.10 -12.17 -5.08
N PHE A 26 -9.11 -12.43 -5.93
CA PHE A 26 -9.24 -12.27 -7.37
C PHE A 26 -8.21 -13.16 -8.09
N ALA A 27 -8.43 -13.41 -9.37
CA ALA A 27 -7.46 -14.14 -10.19
C ALA A 27 -6.21 -13.29 -10.41
N THR A 28 -5.04 -13.85 -10.12
CA THR A 28 -3.76 -13.14 -10.22
C THR A 28 -2.85 -13.74 -11.28
N ARG A 29 -1.96 -12.90 -11.81
CA ARG A 29 -0.87 -13.28 -12.71
C ARG A 29 0.45 -12.80 -12.12
N ASP A 30 1.50 -13.61 -12.27
CA ASP A 30 2.81 -13.31 -11.68
C ASP A 30 3.54 -12.16 -12.37
N ASP A 31 3.16 -11.84 -13.61
CA ASP A 31 3.75 -10.76 -14.40
C ASP A 31 3.00 -9.42 -14.26
N VAL A 32 2.09 -9.32 -13.30
CA VAL A 32 1.26 -8.13 -13.10
C VAL A 32 1.39 -7.60 -11.68
N VAL A 33 1.59 -6.30 -11.57
CA VAL A 33 1.46 -5.56 -10.30
C VAL A 33 0.07 -4.92 -10.30
N TYR A 34 -0.76 -5.32 -9.34
CA TYR A 34 -2.13 -4.85 -9.23
C TYR A 34 -2.20 -3.55 -8.42
N ALA A 35 -3.30 -2.82 -8.54
CA ALA A 35 -3.53 -1.65 -7.71
C ALA A 35 -3.63 -2.06 -6.22
N PRO A 36 -2.84 -1.44 -5.33
CA PRO A 36 -2.84 -1.82 -3.91
C PRO A 36 -3.99 -1.20 -3.11
N VAL A 37 -4.74 -0.28 -3.70
CA VAL A 37 -5.84 0.43 -3.06
C VAL A 37 -6.90 0.76 -4.11
N SER A 38 -8.15 0.82 -3.67
CA SER A 38 -9.23 1.31 -4.52
C SER A 38 -9.17 2.82 -4.64
N GLY A 39 -9.29 3.33 -5.85
CA GLY A 39 -9.23 4.78 -6.06
C GLY A 39 -9.14 5.18 -7.52
N VAL A 40 -8.79 6.44 -7.73
CA VAL A 40 -8.60 7.02 -9.06
C VAL A 40 -7.13 6.98 -9.43
N LEU A 41 -6.84 6.35 -10.55
CA LEU A 41 -5.49 6.24 -11.09
C LEU A 41 -5.02 7.58 -11.61
N VAL A 42 -3.83 7.99 -11.21
CA VAL A 42 -3.18 9.21 -11.72
C VAL A 42 -1.77 8.89 -12.18
N SER A 43 -1.29 9.66 -13.15
CA SER A 43 0.10 9.54 -13.57
C SER A 43 1.03 9.87 -12.40
N LEU A 44 2.14 9.16 -12.30
CA LEU A 44 3.15 9.45 -11.29
C LEU A 44 3.66 10.89 -11.38
N LYS A 45 3.67 11.47 -12.58
CA LYS A 45 4.07 12.87 -12.82
C LYS A 45 3.13 13.89 -12.17
N GLU A 46 1.89 13.50 -11.87
CA GLU A 46 0.89 14.35 -11.24
C GLU A 46 0.95 14.28 -9.70
N VAL A 47 1.75 13.37 -9.16
CA VAL A 47 1.93 13.25 -7.70
C VAL A 47 2.76 14.43 -7.21
N ASN A 48 2.28 15.10 -6.17
CA ASN A 48 2.89 16.32 -5.63
C ASN A 48 4.10 16.00 -4.73
N ASP A 49 5.07 15.31 -5.30
CA ASP A 49 6.34 14.96 -4.67
C ASP A 49 7.40 14.92 -5.76
N GLU A 50 8.46 15.69 -5.60
CA GLU A 50 9.49 15.84 -6.62
C GLU A 50 10.23 14.54 -6.94
N VAL A 51 10.45 13.70 -5.93
CA VAL A 51 11.17 12.44 -6.08
C VAL A 51 10.30 11.41 -6.81
N LEU A 52 9.04 11.28 -6.39
CA LEU A 52 8.08 10.36 -7.01
C LEU A 52 7.74 10.79 -8.43
N SER A 53 7.44 12.07 -8.64
CA SER A 53 7.03 12.60 -9.96
C SER A 53 8.15 12.56 -11.00
N ALA A 54 9.40 12.62 -10.55
CA ALA A 54 10.58 12.50 -11.42
C ALA A 54 10.92 11.04 -11.75
N GLY A 55 10.22 10.05 -11.15
CA GLY A 55 10.50 8.64 -11.36
C GLY A 55 11.75 8.12 -10.67
N LEU A 56 12.29 8.87 -9.70
CA LEU A 56 13.53 8.50 -9.03
C LEU A 56 13.40 7.27 -8.12
N LEU A 57 12.20 6.97 -7.65
CA LEU A 57 11.92 5.78 -6.82
C LEU A 57 11.44 4.58 -7.63
N GLY A 58 11.15 4.77 -8.91
CA GLY A 58 10.71 3.70 -9.79
C GLY A 58 9.66 4.15 -10.80
N ASP A 59 9.12 3.18 -11.51
CA ASP A 59 8.08 3.36 -12.52
C ASP A 59 6.74 2.78 -12.03
N GLY A 60 5.67 3.53 -12.15
CA GLY A 60 4.35 3.11 -11.69
C GLY A 60 3.31 4.20 -11.75
N TYR A 61 2.38 4.16 -10.80
CA TYR A 61 1.24 5.06 -10.73
C TYR A 61 1.07 5.68 -9.34
N GLY A 62 0.36 6.81 -9.32
CA GLY A 62 -0.34 7.30 -8.14
C GLY A 62 -1.78 6.83 -8.13
N ILE A 63 -2.37 6.69 -6.96
CA ILE A 63 -3.79 6.36 -6.80
C ILE A 63 -4.35 7.28 -5.73
N VAL A 64 -5.39 8.04 -6.08
CA VAL A 64 -6.13 8.83 -5.11
C VAL A 64 -7.17 7.92 -4.48
N PRO A 65 -7.04 7.55 -3.21
CA PRO A 65 -7.90 6.54 -2.62
C PRO A 65 -9.35 7.00 -2.47
N VAL A 66 -10.26 6.04 -2.53
CA VAL A 66 -11.68 6.23 -2.22
C VAL A 66 -12.08 5.23 -1.15
N GLY A 67 -13.10 5.56 -0.36
CA GLY A 67 -13.58 4.68 0.70
C GLY A 67 -12.61 4.56 1.87
N ASN A 68 -12.53 3.37 2.45
CA ASN A 68 -11.67 3.09 3.59
C ASN A 68 -10.20 2.98 3.16
N GLY A 69 -9.30 3.47 4.02
CA GLY A 69 -7.87 3.41 3.79
C GLY A 69 -7.30 2.04 4.15
N VAL A 70 -7.33 1.10 3.22
CA VAL A 70 -6.68 -0.20 3.38
C VAL A 70 -5.77 -0.43 2.19
N LEU A 71 -4.51 -0.69 2.48
CA LEU A 71 -3.50 -1.05 1.49
C LEU A 71 -3.42 -2.58 1.41
N TYR A 72 -3.61 -3.10 0.21
CA TYR A 72 -3.51 -4.53 -0.08
C TYR A 72 -2.22 -4.82 -0.85
N SER A 73 -1.68 -6.02 -0.69
CA SER A 73 -0.51 -6.42 -1.47
C SER A 73 -0.85 -6.45 -2.98
N PRO A 74 -0.06 -5.76 -3.81
CA PRO A 74 -0.28 -5.75 -5.25
C PRO A 74 0.28 -6.98 -5.97
N VAL A 75 1.01 -7.83 -5.24
CA VAL A 75 1.73 -8.98 -5.77
C VAL A 75 1.75 -10.13 -4.77
N ASN A 76 2.01 -11.33 -5.27
CA ASN A 76 2.48 -12.43 -4.44
C ASN A 76 3.98 -12.23 -4.21
N GLY A 77 4.42 -12.18 -2.97
CA GLY A 77 5.82 -11.89 -2.70
C GLY A 77 6.18 -11.98 -1.23
N ARG A 78 7.31 -11.38 -0.91
CA ARG A 78 7.85 -11.32 0.45
C ARG A 78 8.07 -9.86 0.84
N ILE A 79 7.69 -9.50 2.05
CA ILE A 79 7.95 -8.18 2.60
C ILE A 79 9.46 -8.00 2.75
N GLY A 80 10.03 -7.07 2.00
CA GLY A 80 11.46 -6.78 2.01
C GLY A 80 11.83 -5.64 2.94
N ALA A 81 10.97 -4.62 3.03
CA ALA A 81 11.24 -3.43 3.83
C ALA A 81 9.96 -2.89 4.46
N THR A 82 10.07 -2.46 5.70
CA THR A 82 9.02 -1.75 6.43
C THR A 82 9.62 -0.48 7.03
N THR A 83 8.77 0.50 7.33
CA THR A 83 9.19 1.72 8.03
C THR A 83 8.63 1.73 9.44
N VAL A 84 9.33 2.39 10.36
CA VAL A 84 8.86 2.57 11.74
C VAL A 84 7.54 3.34 11.77
N THR A 85 7.37 4.28 10.84
CA THR A 85 6.18 5.13 10.73
C THR A 85 5.07 4.51 9.87
N ASN A 86 5.26 3.30 9.35
CA ASN A 86 4.28 2.50 8.60
C ASN A 86 3.67 3.17 7.36
N HIS A 87 4.26 4.25 6.85
CA HIS A 87 3.76 4.98 5.68
C HIS A 87 4.26 4.40 4.34
N ALA A 88 5.24 3.51 4.38
CA ALA A 88 5.82 2.89 3.19
C ALA A 88 6.15 1.42 3.44
N ILE A 89 6.12 0.64 2.37
CA ILE A 89 6.43 -0.79 2.43
C ILE A 89 7.02 -1.26 1.09
N GLY A 90 7.99 -2.15 1.16
CA GLY A 90 8.63 -2.78 0.00
C GLY A 90 8.33 -4.27 -0.05
N ILE A 91 8.07 -4.78 -1.24
CA ILE A 91 7.73 -6.20 -1.46
C ILE A 91 8.54 -6.71 -2.64
N SER A 92 9.14 -7.89 -2.50
CA SER A 92 9.87 -8.55 -3.59
C SER A 92 9.13 -9.82 -4.05
N THR A 93 9.01 -10.00 -5.36
CA THR A 93 8.43 -11.22 -5.92
C THR A 93 9.50 -12.28 -6.19
N ALA A 94 9.06 -13.52 -6.41
CA ALA A 94 9.97 -14.63 -6.80
C ALA A 94 10.68 -14.35 -8.13
N ASP A 95 10.06 -13.58 -9.02
CA ASP A 95 10.60 -13.22 -10.33
C ASP A 95 11.52 -11.99 -10.29
N GLY A 96 11.80 -11.47 -9.10
CA GLY A 96 12.73 -10.37 -8.92
C GLY A 96 12.13 -8.98 -9.10
N VAL A 97 10.80 -8.85 -9.14
CA VAL A 97 10.13 -7.54 -9.15
C VAL A 97 10.19 -6.95 -7.74
N GLU A 98 10.68 -5.73 -7.63
CA GLU A 98 10.67 -4.98 -6.37
C GLU A 98 9.62 -3.89 -6.45
N VAL A 99 8.64 -3.96 -5.55
CA VAL A 99 7.54 -2.99 -5.49
C VAL A 99 7.69 -2.14 -4.24
N LEU A 100 7.64 -0.83 -4.43
CA LEU A 100 7.63 0.13 -3.34
C LEU A 100 6.28 0.84 -3.33
N ILE A 101 5.64 0.87 -2.17
CA ILE A 101 4.37 1.56 -1.97
C ILE A 101 4.56 2.63 -0.91
N HIS A 102 4.14 3.85 -1.22
CA HIS A 102 4.24 5.00 -0.34
C HIS A 102 2.84 5.59 -0.14
N ILE A 103 2.39 5.67 1.10
CA ILE A 103 1.06 6.16 1.45
C ILE A 103 1.15 7.63 1.84
N GLY A 104 0.53 8.48 1.04
CA GLY A 104 0.46 9.92 1.28
C GLY A 104 1.76 10.67 0.97
N ILE A 105 1.69 11.99 1.04
CA ILE A 105 2.81 12.89 0.81
C ILE A 105 3.17 13.55 2.14
N GLY A 106 4.43 13.40 2.55
CA GLY A 106 4.93 13.96 3.82
C GLY A 106 4.44 13.22 5.07
N THR A 107 3.78 12.10 4.92
CA THR A 107 3.16 11.35 6.02
C THR A 107 4.16 10.73 7.00
N VAL A 108 5.45 10.72 6.66
CA VAL A 108 6.53 10.33 7.57
C VAL A 108 6.51 11.13 8.87
N ASP A 109 6.09 12.40 8.83
CA ASP A 109 6.06 13.28 9.99
C ASP A 109 4.87 13.02 10.94
N MET A 110 3.96 12.14 10.56
CA MET A 110 2.85 11.72 11.41
C MET A 110 3.29 10.71 12.50
N ASP A 111 4.54 10.28 12.48
CA ASP A 111 5.11 9.35 13.47
C ASP A 111 4.34 8.04 13.63
N GLY A 112 3.72 7.56 12.55
CA GLY A 112 2.93 6.34 12.53
C GLY A 112 1.49 6.50 13.00
N LYS A 113 1.09 7.68 13.43
CA LYS A 113 -0.29 7.94 13.86
C LYS A 113 -1.25 7.83 12.67
N GLY A 114 -2.30 7.04 12.85
CA GLY A 114 -3.25 6.75 11.78
C GLY A 114 -2.85 5.62 10.86
N PHE A 115 -1.73 4.93 11.12
CA PHE A 115 -1.27 3.78 10.34
C PHE A 115 -1.21 2.54 11.21
N THR A 116 -1.72 1.43 10.70
CA THR A 116 -1.65 0.11 11.36
C THR A 116 -1.12 -0.91 10.38
N ARG A 117 0.02 -1.51 10.68
CA ARG A 117 0.66 -2.52 9.83
C ARG A 117 0.32 -3.92 10.33
N TYR A 118 -0.02 -4.82 9.42
CA TYR A 118 -0.45 -6.20 9.71
C TYR A 118 0.61 -7.25 9.36
N VAL A 119 1.73 -6.85 8.78
CA VAL A 119 2.79 -7.74 8.32
C VAL A 119 4.15 -7.27 8.82
N GLU A 120 5.09 -8.19 8.90
CA GLU A 120 6.46 -7.93 9.29
C GLU A 120 7.43 -8.20 8.13
N ALA A 121 8.64 -7.67 8.25
CA ALA A 121 9.71 -7.97 7.29
C ALA A 121 9.92 -9.49 7.19
N ASN A 122 10.12 -9.97 5.98
CA ASN A 122 10.27 -11.38 5.60
C ASN A 122 8.99 -12.21 5.59
N ASP A 123 7.84 -11.66 5.95
CA ASP A 123 6.57 -12.36 5.77
C ASP A 123 6.27 -12.59 4.29
N GLU A 124 5.75 -13.77 3.97
CA GLU A 124 5.20 -14.04 2.66
C GLU A 124 3.77 -13.53 2.58
N VAL A 125 3.44 -12.87 1.48
CA VAL A 125 2.11 -12.29 1.26
C VAL A 125 1.58 -12.71 -0.11
N LYS A 126 0.26 -12.72 -0.21
CA LYS A 126 -0.45 -12.92 -1.48
C LYS A 126 -1.08 -11.61 -1.93
N ALA A 127 -1.17 -11.43 -3.24
CA ALA A 127 -1.90 -10.31 -3.82
C ALA A 127 -3.33 -10.25 -3.22
N GLY A 128 -3.73 -9.08 -2.76
CA GLY A 128 -5.02 -8.88 -2.08
C GLY A 128 -4.97 -9.06 -0.57
N GLN A 129 -3.85 -9.48 0.01
CA GLN A 129 -3.71 -9.55 1.47
C GLN A 129 -3.54 -8.15 2.06
N PRO A 130 -4.26 -7.78 3.14
CA PRO A 130 -4.08 -6.49 3.78
C PRO A 130 -2.67 -6.32 4.34
N LEU A 131 -2.07 -5.17 4.08
CA LEU A 131 -0.73 -4.82 4.56
C LEU A 131 -0.77 -3.74 5.62
N ILE A 132 -1.47 -2.66 5.36
CA ILE A 132 -1.52 -1.47 6.21
C ILE A 132 -2.92 -0.87 6.11
N SER A 133 -3.51 -0.51 7.25
CA SER A 133 -4.66 0.39 7.29
C SER A 133 -4.17 1.81 7.56
N PHE A 134 -4.76 2.78 6.90
CA PHE A 134 -4.41 4.19 7.09
C PHE A 134 -5.69 5.03 7.24
N ASP A 135 -5.64 5.93 8.21
CA ASP A 135 -6.74 6.84 8.51
C ASP A 135 -6.66 8.07 7.61
N ARG A 136 -7.51 8.10 6.58
CA ARG A 136 -7.54 9.20 5.61
C ARG A 136 -7.90 10.54 6.24
N ASP A 137 -8.78 10.54 7.23
CA ASP A 137 -9.15 11.76 7.95
C ASP A 137 -7.98 12.28 8.79
N ALA A 138 -7.21 11.40 9.41
CA ALA A 138 -6.01 11.78 10.16
C ALA A 138 -4.93 12.37 9.23
N ILE A 139 -4.75 11.80 8.05
CA ILE A 139 -3.82 12.31 7.04
C ILE A 139 -4.23 13.72 6.61
N ALA A 140 -5.51 13.94 6.30
CA ALA A 140 -6.04 15.23 5.93
C ALA A 140 -5.92 16.25 7.07
N ALA A 141 -6.23 15.84 8.29
CA ALA A 141 -6.11 16.69 9.48
C ALA A 141 -4.66 17.13 9.76
N ALA A 142 -3.70 16.29 9.38
CA ALA A 142 -2.28 16.62 9.47
C ALA A 142 -1.79 17.53 8.33
N GLY A 143 -2.66 17.86 7.38
CA GLY A 143 -2.32 18.73 6.25
C GLY A 143 -1.65 18.00 5.08
N HIS A 144 -1.78 16.69 5.01
CA HIS A 144 -1.15 15.88 3.96
C HIS A 144 -2.16 15.36 2.95
N GLU A 145 -1.68 15.12 1.73
CA GLU A 145 -2.42 14.40 0.71
C GLU A 145 -2.31 12.89 0.97
N ASP A 146 -3.38 12.15 0.71
CA ASP A 146 -3.44 10.71 0.94
C ASP A 146 -3.20 9.86 -0.31
N VAL A 147 -2.70 10.45 -1.38
CA VAL A 147 -2.34 9.73 -2.60
C VAL A 147 -1.37 8.60 -2.28
N VAL A 148 -1.62 7.44 -2.87
CA VAL A 148 -0.78 6.25 -2.73
C VAL A 148 0.06 6.10 -3.99
N ALA A 149 1.37 6.10 -3.85
CA ALA A 149 2.28 5.79 -4.95
C ALA A 149 2.65 4.31 -4.92
N CYS A 150 2.52 3.63 -6.05
CA CYS A 150 2.90 2.25 -6.23
C CYS A 150 3.83 2.14 -7.42
N VAL A 151 5.08 1.80 -7.18
CA VAL A 151 6.12 1.78 -8.21
C VAL A 151 6.90 0.47 -8.20
N VAL A 152 7.36 0.07 -9.38
CA VAL A 152 8.40 -0.95 -9.51
C VAL A 152 9.72 -0.21 -9.33
N SER A 153 10.44 -0.51 -8.25
CA SER A 153 11.64 0.24 -7.87
C SER A 153 12.90 -0.19 -8.60
N ASN A 154 12.83 -1.32 -9.32
CA ASN A 154 13.93 -1.83 -10.14
C ASN A 154 13.52 -1.99 -11.63
N PRO A 155 13.02 -0.92 -12.29
CA PRO A 155 12.48 -1.04 -13.65
C PRO A 155 13.52 -1.48 -14.69
N ASP A 156 14.78 -1.14 -14.47
CA ASP A 156 15.88 -1.50 -15.38
C ASP A 156 16.20 -3.00 -15.42
N ALA A 157 15.68 -3.78 -14.47
CA ALA A 157 15.79 -5.24 -14.46
C ALA A 157 14.89 -5.92 -15.49
N PHE A 158 13.98 -5.19 -16.13
CA PHE A 158 12.96 -5.71 -17.04
C PHE A 158 13.07 -5.07 -18.42
N GLN A 159 12.74 -5.83 -19.46
CA GLN A 159 12.76 -5.32 -20.83
C GLN A 159 11.73 -4.24 -21.07
N LYS A 160 10.57 -4.36 -20.41
CA LYS A 160 9.46 -3.43 -20.55
C LYS A 160 8.53 -3.49 -19.35
N ILE A 161 8.08 -2.33 -18.92
CA ILE A 161 6.98 -2.19 -17.98
C ILE A 161 5.84 -1.51 -18.75
N GLU A 162 4.74 -2.20 -18.89
CA GLU A 162 3.54 -1.65 -19.52
C GLU A 162 2.59 -1.10 -18.45
N HIS A 163 2.14 0.12 -18.67
CA HIS A 163 1.11 0.72 -17.86
C HIS A 163 -0.27 0.34 -18.41
N VAL A 164 -1.09 -0.26 -17.56
CA VAL A 164 -2.44 -0.68 -17.92
C VAL A 164 -3.44 0.23 -17.21
N GLY A 165 -4.25 0.90 -17.97
CA GLY A 165 -5.22 1.89 -17.49
C GLY A 165 -4.83 3.31 -17.88
N ASP A 166 -5.83 4.16 -17.91
CA ASP A 166 -5.68 5.57 -18.22
C ASP A 166 -5.80 6.40 -16.93
N SER A 167 -4.99 7.40 -16.84
CA SER A 167 -5.07 8.40 -15.77
C SER A 167 -6.00 9.54 -16.16
#